data_b90fc504cdecb0bb3a19aca73faad4b8
#
_entry.id   b90fc504cdecb0bb3a19aca73faad4b8
#
_cell.length_a   1.000
_cell.length_b   1.000
_cell.length_c   1.000
_cell.angle_alpha   90.00
_cell.angle_beta   90.00
_cell.angle_gamma   90.00
#
_symmetry.space_group_name_H-M   'P 1'
#
loop_
_entity.id
_entity.type
_entity.pdbx_description
1 polymer ?
#
loop_
_entity_poly.entity_id
_entity_poly.type
_entity_poly.pdbx_seq_one_letter_code
_entity_poly.pdbx_strand_id
1 'polypeptide(L)'
;MDLPGNLSFPGSCPAVETRSVYAEADTQALSYKWIRSEEAGYDLGENALRQWVRDHWWGFLRARWIEHLQGKRYWIELDCGDFGLLRDHFRDEPLLDPILDMLKRGGENLDIIRWASVNNHPMDTVMSVLESLNINAHRLRHHFENR
;
A
#
# COMPACT_ATOMS: atom_id res chain seq x y z
N MET A 1 17.93 -3.93 -29.88
CA MET A 1 17.81 -3.39 -29.38
C MET A 1 17.41 -3.33 -28.45
N ASP A 2 17.45 -3.20 -28.22
CA ASP A 2 17.06 -2.89 -27.38
C ASP A 2 16.46 -2.64 -27.04
N LEU A 3 16.37 -2.56 -26.91
CA LEU A 3 15.79 -2.13 -26.47
C LEU A 3 15.34 -2.02 -25.88
N PRO A 4 15.37 -2.16 -26.44
CA PRO A 4 14.32 -1.56 -25.90
C PRO A 4 13.90 -1.46 -24.50
N GLY A 5 13.02 -2.00 -23.97
CA GLY A 5 12.50 -1.67 -22.70
C GLY A 5 13.48 -1.06 -21.78
N ASN A 6 14.64 -1.26 -22.03
CA ASN A 6 15.63 -0.67 -21.19
C ASN A 6 16.04 0.71 -21.65
N LEU A 7 15.28 1.25 -22.54
CA LEU A 7 15.49 2.65 -22.83
C LEU A 7 15.39 3.42 -21.55
N SER A 8 16.38 4.20 -21.28
CA SER A 8 16.42 4.99 -20.07
C SER A 8 15.77 6.31 -20.35
N PHE A 9 14.51 6.39 -20.03
CA PHE A 9 13.85 7.69 -20.03
C PHE A 9 14.11 8.36 -18.71
N PRO A 10 14.19 9.68 -18.70
CA PRO A 10 14.20 10.38 -17.43
C PRO A 10 13.01 9.94 -16.61
N GLY A 11 13.23 9.50 -15.40
CA GLY A 11 12.19 8.99 -14.55
C GLY A 11 11.83 7.54 -14.79
N SER A 12 12.63 6.83 -15.59
CA SER A 12 12.41 5.39 -15.79
C SER A 12 12.46 4.64 -14.49
N CYS A 13 11.60 3.66 -14.37
CA CYS A 13 11.56 2.82 -13.20
C CYS A 13 12.72 1.85 -13.16
N PRO A 14 13.20 1.48 -11.98
CA PRO A 14 14.23 0.46 -11.89
C PRO A 14 13.75 -0.85 -12.46
N ALA A 15 14.69 -1.67 -12.87
CA ALA A 15 14.38 -3.00 -13.38
C ALA A 15 14.08 -3.92 -12.20
N VAL A 16 12.85 -3.94 -11.76
CA VAL A 16 12.40 -4.80 -10.67
C VAL A 16 11.15 -5.53 -11.14
N GLU A 17 10.81 -6.57 -10.44
CA GLU A 17 9.57 -7.28 -10.71
C GLU A 17 8.40 -6.34 -10.52
N THR A 18 7.53 -6.23 -11.53
CA THR A 18 6.36 -5.37 -11.46
C THR A 18 5.11 -6.20 -11.24
N ARG A 19 4.21 -5.67 -10.45
CA ARG A 19 2.95 -6.31 -10.14
C ARG A 19 1.82 -5.31 -10.20
N SER A 20 0.62 -5.83 -10.40
CA SER A 20 -0.57 -4.99 -10.42
C SER A 20 -1.30 -5.09 -9.08
N VAL A 21 -1.62 -3.92 -8.50
CA VAL A 21 -2.41 -3.87 -7.28
C VAL A 21 -3.77 -4.53 -7.51
N TYR A 22 -4.39 -4.25 -8.66
CA TYR A 22 -5.71 -4.81 -8.95
C TYR A 22 -5.67 -6.31 -9.15
N ALA A 23 -4.64 -6.82 -9.84
CA ALA A 23 -4.53 -8.26 -10.04
C ALA A 23 -4.33 -8.99 -8.71
N GLU A 24 -3.50 -8.43 -7.84
CA GLU A 24 -3.27 -9.03 -6.54
C GLU A 24 -4.54 -8.95 -5.68
N ALA A 25 -5.26 -7.84 -5.76
CA ALA A 25 -6.52 -7.68 -5.02
C ALA A 25 -7.55 -8.69 -5.49
N ASP A 26 -7.62 -8.94 -6.80
CA ASP A 26 -8.55 -9.94 -7.32
C ASP A 26 -8.25 -11.32 -6.75
N THR A 27 -6.97 -11.66 -6.67
CA THR A 27 -6.56 -12.94 -6.07
C THR A 27 -7.01 -13.03 -4.61
N GLN A 28 -6.80 -11.96 -3.85
CA GLN A 28 -7.20 -11.93 -2.45
C GLN A 28 -8.72 -12.03 -2.29
N ALA A 29 -9.45 -11.29 -3.13
CA ALA A 29 -10.90 -11.29 -3.06
C ALA A 29 -11.48 -12.65 -3.43
N LEU A 30 -10.90 -13.31 -4.44
CA LEU A 30 -11.34 -14.64 -4.82
C LEU A 30 -11.08 -15.66 -3.73
N SER A 31 -9.95 -15.59 -3.06
CA SER A 31 -9.65 -16.45 -1.93
C SER A 31 -10.65 -16.25 -0.80
N TYR A 32 -10.97 -14.99 -0.51
CA TYR A 32 -11.95 -14.64 0.50
C TYR A 32 -13.31 -15.23 0.14
N LYS A 33 -13.75 -15.06 -1.11
CA LYS A 33 -15.02 -15.62 -1.58
C LYS A 33 -15.04 -17.13 -1.40
N TRP A 34 -13.95 -17.78 -1.76
CA TRP A 34 -13.86 -19.24 -1.68
C TRP A 34 -14.02 -19.71 -0.24
N ILE A 35 -13.30 -19.09 0.67
CA ILE A 35 -13.34 -19.46 2.08
C ILE A 35 -14.73 -19.22 2.67
N ARG A 36 -15.31 -18.05 2.38
CA ARG A 36 -16.62 -17.72 2.91
C ARG A 36 -17.71 -18.63 2.33
N SER A 37 -17.56 -18.99 1.06
CA SER A 37 -18.50 -19.89 0.41
C SER A 37 -18.43 -21.29 1.02
N GLU A 38 -17.21 -21.75 1.35
CA GLU A 38 -17.05 -23.03 2.03
C GLU A 38 -17.77 -23.02 3.38
N GLU A 39 -17.60 -21.95 4.12
CA GLU A 39 -18.25 -21.82 5.42
C GLU A 39 -19.77 -21.80 5.31
N ALA A 40 -20.29 -21.17 4.26
CA ALA A 40 -21.72 -21.03 4.07
C ALA A 40 -22.36 -22.27 3.46
N GLY A 41 -21.56 -23.11 2.80
CA GLY A 41 -22.07 -24.30 2.15
C GLY A 41 -22.62 -24.06 0.74
N TYR A 42 -22.41 -22.87 0.18
CA TYR A 42 -22.82 -22.56 -1.20
C TYR A 42 -22.02 -21.37 -1.70
N ASP A 43 -22.02 -21.17 -3.03
CA ASP A 43 -21.27 -20.09 -3.66
C ASP A 43 -21.92 -18.75 -3.37
N LEU A 44 -21.19 -17.87 -2.68
CA LEU A 44 -21.69 -16.54 -2.34
C LEU A 44 -21.63 -15.56 -3.49
N GLY A 45 -20.85 -15.90 -4.53
CA GLY A 45 -20.81 -15.10 -5.74
C GLY A 45 -20.20 -13.72 -5.56
N GLU A 46 -20.69 -12.80 -6.37
CA GLU A 46 -20.14 -11.44 -6.41
C GLU A 46 -20.31 -10.70 -5.08
N ASN A 47 -21.33 -11.06 -4.31
CA ASN A 47 -21.55 -10.42 -3.01
C ASN A 47 -20.35 -10.57 -2.09
N ALA A 48 -19.68 -11.71 -2.11
CA ALA A 48 -18.48 -11.91 -1.30
C ALA A 48 -17.33 -11.03 -1.80
N LEU A 49 -17.21 -10.85 -3.11
CA LEU A 49 -16.19 -9.98 -3.68
C LEU A 49 -16.43 -8.53 -3.26
N ARG A 50 -17.67 -8.08 -3.32
CA ARG A 50 -18.02 -6.72 -2.88
C ARG A 50 -17.75 -6.54 -1.40
N GLN A 51 -18.02 -7.58 -0.61
CA GLN A 51 -17.75 -7.55 0.82
C GLN A 51 -16.25 -7.37 1.09
N TRP A 52 -15.41 -8.11 0.36
CA TRP A 52 -13.97 -7.98 0.51
C TRP A 52 -13.53 -6.55 0.21
N VAL A 53 -14.03 -5.97 -0.87
CA VAL A 53 -13.67 -4.60 -1.25
C VAL A 53 -14.07 -3.63 -0.14
N ARG A 54 -15.30 -3.75 0.36
CA ARG A 54 -15.79 -2.86 1.40
C ARG A 54 -14.93 -2.92 2.65
N ASP A 55 -14.55 -4.14 3.05
CA ASP A 55 -13.88 -4.34 4.32
C ASP A 55 -12.37 -4.27 4.24
N HIS A 56 -11.78 -4.56 3.09
CA HIS A 56 -10.34 -4.77 3.00
C HIS A 56 -9.62 -3.93 1.95
N TRP A 57 -10.33 -3.37 0.98
CA TRP A 57 -9.67 -2.71 -0.14
C TRP A 57 -8.76 -1.57 0.30
N TRP A 58 -9.25 -0.70 1.16
CA TRP A 58 -8.45 0.45 1.58
C TRP A 58 -7.20 0.02 2.34
N GLY A 59 -7.34 -0.92 3.27
CA GLY A 59 -6.18 -1.43 4.01
C GLY A 59 -5.18 -2.14 3.11
N PHE A 60 -5.70 -2.91 2.15
CA PHE A 60 -4.87 -3.61 1.18
C PHE A 60 -4.08 -2.60 0.33
N LEU A 61 -4.76 -1.60 -0.20
CA LEU A 61 -4.14 -0.57 -1.03
C LEU A 61 -3.07 0.19 -0.25
N ARG A 62 -3.37 0.53 0.99
CA ARG A 62 -2.43 1.27 1.82
C ARG A 62 -1.16 0.47 2.07
N ALA A 63 -1.29 -0.82 2.33
CA ALA A 63 -0.13 -1.67 2.52
C ALA A 63 0.72 -1.76 1.24
N ARG A 64 0.09 -1.84 0.09
CA ARG A 64 0.81 -1.86 -1.19
C ARG A 64 1.52 -0.53 -1.42
N TRP A 65 0.85 0.58 -1.10
CA TRP A 65 1.45 1.91 -1.22
C TRP A 65 2.72 2.01 -0.37
N ILE A 66 2.66 1.53 0.87
CA ILE A 66 3.81 1.56 1.75
C ILE A 66 4.95 0.71 1.20
N GLU A 67 4.65 -0.49 0.69
CA GLU A 67 5.68 -1.34 0.07
C GLU A 67 6.37 -0.64 -1.08
N HIS A 68 5.61 0.06 -1.90
CA HIS A 68 6.14 0.80 -3.04
C HIS A 68 7.08 1.91 -2.57
N LEU A 69 6.66 2.67 -1.58
CA LEU A 69 7.49 3.74 -1.02
C LEU A 69 8.75 3.21 -0.34
N GLN A 70 8.67 2.03 0.24
CA GLN A 70 9.83 1.39 0.85
C GLN A 70 10.82 0.85 -0.17
N GLY A 71 10.43 0.79 -1.44
CA GLY A 71 11.25 0.18 -2.47
C GLY A 71 11.28 -1.34 -2.39
N LYS A 72 10.33 -1.93 -1.68
CA LYS A 72 10.28 -3.39 -1.51
C LYS A 72 9.57 -4.08 -2.66
N ARG A 73 8.57 -3.45 -3.23
CA ARG A 73 7.80 -4.03 -4.31
C ARG A 73 7.23 -2.93 -5.19
N TYR A 74 7.37 -3.10 -6.49
CA TYR A 74 6.89 -2.12 -7.45
C TYR A 74 5.47 -2.47 -7.90
N TRP A 75 4.56 -1.51 -7.81
CA TRP A 75 3.17 -1.67 -8.23
C TRP A 75 2.91 -0.76 -9.41
N ILE A 76 2.44 -1.36 -10.51
CA ILE A 76 2.37 -0.64 -11.80
C ILE A 76 1.37 0.51 -11.80
N GLU A 77 0.38 0.47 -10.91
CA GLU A 77 -0.60 1.56 -10.81
C GLU A 77 -0.09 2.74 -10.01
N LEU A 78 1.05 2.60 -9.34
CA LEU A 78 1.59 3.64 -8.50
C LEU A 78 2.72 4.36 -9.24
N ASP A 79 2.92 5.63 -8.88
CA ASP A 79 3.87 6.49 -9.59
C ASP A 79 5.28 5.94 -9.46
N CYS A 80 5.96 5.84 -10.60
CA CYS A 80 7.35 5.41 -10.65
C CYS A 80 8.25 6.31 -9.77
N GLY A 81 7.97 7.61 -9.75
CA GLY A 81 8.77 8.55 -8.98
C GLY A 81 8.68 8.35 -7.48
N ASP A 82 7.66 7.65 -7.02
CA ASP A 82 7.49 7.40 -5.59
C ASP A 82 8.14 6.11 -5.11
N PHE A 83 8.58 5.26 -6.04
CA PHE A 83 9.18 3.99 -5.67
C PHE A 83 10.46 4.20 -4.88
N GLY A 84 10.51 3.69 -3.67
CA GLY A 84 11.68 3.81 -2.82
C GLY A 84 11.86 5.17 -2.17
N LEU A 85 10.86 6.04 -2.27
CA LEU A 85 10.96 7.41 -1.75
C LEU A 85 11.30 7.44 -0.26
N LEU A 86 10.62 6.63 0.53
CA LEU A 86 10.88 6.59 1.97
C LEU A 86 12.25 6.01 2.27
N ARG A 87 12.64 4.96 1.54
CA ARG A 87 13.95 4.36 1.70
C ARG A 87 15.05 5.41 1.50
N ASP A 88 14.89 6.23 0.47
CA ASP A 88 15.92 7.19 0.11
C ASP A 88 15.94 8.40 1.03
N HIS A 89 14.76 8.91 1.42
CA HIS A 89 14.68 10.11 2.25
C HIS A 89 14.93 9.84 3.72
N PHE A 90 14.65 8.64 4.20
CA PHE A 90 14.77 8.32 5.62
C PHE A 90 15.64 7.09 5.86
N ARG A 91 16.74 7.03 5.13
CA ARG A 91 17.60 5.85 5.07
C ARG A 91 17.99 5.32 6.43
N ASP A 92 18.41 6.18 7.31
CA ASP A 92 18.91 5.76 8.62
C ASP A 92 18.01 6.22 9.75
N GLU A 93 16.73 6.48 9.45
CA GLU A 93 15.81 6.98 10.46
C GLU A 93 15.20 5.82 11.25
N PRO A 94 15.53 5.69 12.55
CA PRO A 94 15.02 4.55 13.33
C PRO A 94 13.51 4.57 13.55
N LEU A 95 12.86 5.72 13.41
CA LEU A 95 11.42 5.80 13.62
C LEU A 95 10.63 5.33 12.42
N LEU A 96 11.26 5.21 11.25
CA LEU A 96 10.53 4.88 10.03
C LEU A 96 9.81 3.54 10.13
N ASP A 97 10.55 2.48 10.48
CA ASP A 97 9.97 1.15 10.51
C ASP A 97 8.83 1.00 11.52
N PRO A 98 8.95 1.49 12.76
CA PRO A 98 7.82 1.44 13.68
C PRO A 98 6.58 2.16 13.17
N ILE A 99 6.77 3.33 12.53
CA ILE A 99 5.65 4.08 11.98
C ILE A 99 4.98 3.28 10.88
N LEU A 100 5.76 2.73 9.95
CA LEU A 100 5.20 1.96 8.86
C LEU A 100 4.49 0.70 9.34
N ASP A 101 5.04 0.04 10.35
CA ASP A 101 4.40 -1.14 10.92
C ASP A 101 3.04 -0.81 11.52
N MET A 102 2.94 0.31 12.23
CA MET A 102 1.67 0.73 12.81
C MET A 102 0.64 1.02 11.72
N LEU A 103 1.07 1.68 10.65
CA LEU A 103 0.16 1.99 9.54
C LEU A 103 -0.28 0.73 8.81
N LYS A 104 0.61 -0.23 8.64
CA LYS A 104 0.25 -1.49 7.99
C LYS A 104 -0.74 -2.30 8.83
N ARG A 105 -0.72 -2.13 10.13
CA ARG A 105 -1.65 -2.81 11.02
C ARG A 105 -2.98 -2.07 11.16
N GLY A 106 -3.19 -1.01 10.41
CA GLY A 106 -4.45 -0.30 10.39
C GLY A 106 -4.47 0.99 11.17
N GLY A 107 -3.35 1.40 11.75
CA GLY A 107 -3.28 2.66 12.48
C GLY A 107 -3.45 3.85 11.56
N GLU A 108 -3.90 4.95 12.11
CA GLU A 108 -4.07 6.19 11.39
C GLU A 108 -3.01 7.20 11.81
N ASN A 109 -2.91 8.30 11.06
CA ASN A 109 -1.93 9.33 11.38
C ASN A 109 -2.05 9.80 12.82
N LEU A 110 -3.26 9.95 13.31
CA LEU A 110 -3.47 10.41 14.69
C LEU A 110 -2.92 9.42 15.70
N ASP A 111 -3.04 8.13 15.41
CA ASP A 111 -2.48 7.10 16.28
C ASP A 111 -0.97 7.21 16.36
N ILE A 112 -0.33 7.49 15.23
CA ILE A 112 1.12 7.65 15.16
C ILE A 112 1.55 8.88 15.97
N ILE A 113 0.83 9.98 15.80
CA ILE A 113 1.15 11.22 16.49
C ILE A 113 1.03 11.02 18.01
N ARG A 114 -0.03 10.33 18.44
CA ARG A 114 -0.25 10.05 19.85
C ARG A 114 0.87 9.16 20.40
N TRP A 115 1.22 8.11 19.67
CA TRP A 115 2.31 7.22 20.07
C TRP A 115 3.61 7.99 20.23
N ALA A 116 3.92 8.85 19.26
CA ALA A 116 5.15 9.63 19.29
C ALA A 116 5.17 10.57 20.49
N SER A 117 4.04 11.20 20.76
CA SER A 117 3.93 12.14 21.87
C SER A 117 4.12 11.43 23.21
N VAL A 118 3.47 10.27 23.38
CA VAL A 118 3.57 9.52 24.63
C VAL A 118 5.00 9.04 24.88
N ASN A 119 5.71 8.68 23.83
CA ASN A 119 7.06 8.13 23.94
C ASN A 119 8.15 9.18 23.74
N ASN A 120 7.77 10.45 23.65
CA ASN A 120 8.72 11.57 23.53
C ASN A 120 9.61 11.47 22.31
N HIS A 121 9.08 10.98 21.20
CA HIS A 121 9.82 10.94 19.95
C HIS A 121 9.84 12.33 19.31
N PRO A 122 10.85 12.64 18.49
CA PRO A 122 10.90 13.96 17.83
C PRO A 122 9.74 14.11 16.85
N MET A 123 8.87 15.04 17.16
CA MET A 123 7.65 15.24 16.38
C MET A 123 7.94 15.72 14.96
N ASP A 124 9.01 16.51 14.79
CA ASP A 124 9.38 16.99 13.46
C ASP A 124 9.65 15.81 12.51
N THR A 125 10.38 14.82 13.00
CA THR A 125 10.68 13.63 12.20
C THR A 125 9.42 12.85 11.90
N VAL A 126 8.57 12.67 12.90
CA VAL A 126 7.31 11.93 12.73
C VAL A 126 6.44 12.61 11.67
N MET A 127 6.31 13.93 11.77
CA MET A 127 5.50 14.67 10.81
C MET A 127 6.10 14.60 9.40
N SER A 128 7.42 14.64 9.29
CA SER A 128 8.07 14.51 7.97
C SER A 128 7.76 13.18 7.32
N VAL A 129 7.79 12.09 8.10
CA VAL A 129 7.47 10.77 7.57
C VAL A 129 6.02 10.72 7.13
N LEU A 130 5.10 11.21 7.96
CA LEU A 130 3.67 11.16 7.62
C LEU A 130 3.35 12.01 6.39
N GLU A 131 4.00 13.17 6.26
CA GLU A 131 3.80 14.01 5.08
C GLU A 131 4.33 13.36 3.82
N SER A 132 5.48 12.69 3.90
CA SER A 132 6.03 11.98 2.75
C SER A 132 5.16 10.81 2.34
N LEU A 133 4.54 10.14 3.29
CA LEU A 133 3.62 9.06 3.00
C LEU A 133 2.38 9.56 2.27
N ASN A 134 1.80 10.64 2.75
CA ASN A 134 0.63 11.28 2.15
C ASN A 134 -0.44 10.26 1.77
N ILE A 135 -0.74 9.38 2.70
CA ILE A 135 -1.57 8.20 2.47
C ILE A 135 -2.92 8.53 1.85
N ASN A 136 -3.54 9.60 2.33
CA ASN A 136 -4.92 9.89 1.93
C ASN A 136 -5.02 10.49 0.53
N ALA A 137 -3.91 10.92 -0.06
CA ALA A 137 -3.91 11.51 -1.40
C ALA A 137 -3.74 10.48 -2.52
N HIS A 138 -3.35 9.26 -2.18
CA HIS A 138 -3.02 8.24 -3.18
C HIS A 138 -4.01 7.08 -3.15
N ARG A 139 -5.28 7.42 -3.27
CA ARG A 139 -6.34 6.44 -3.17
C ARG A 139 -6.82 6.02 -4.55
N LEU A 140 -6.60 4.75 -4.88
CA LEU A 140 -7.13 4.16 -6.10
C LEU A 140 -8.52 3.60 -5.81
N ARG A 141 -9.39 3.67 -6.79
CA ARG A 141 -10.75 3.15 -6.64
C ARG A 141 -10.84 1.75 -7.19
N HIS A 142 -11.58 0.91 -6.49
CA HIS A 142 -11.96 -0.40 -7.01
C HIS A 142 -13.33 -0.30 -7.64
N HIS A 143 -13.55 -1.07 -8.72
CA HIS A 143 -14.82 -0.95 -9.45
C HIS A 143 -16.03 -1.37 -8.60
N PHE A 144 -15.82 -2.12 -7.52
CA PHE A 144 -16.90 -2.46 -6.59
C PHE A 144 -17.11 -1.42 -5.50
N GLU A 145 -16.23 -0.41 -5.43
CA GLU A 145 -16.37 0.62 -4.42
C GLU A 145 -17.55 1.51 -4.73
N ASN A 146 -18.33 1.87 -3.70
CA ASN A 146 -19.44 2.80 -3.84
C ASN A 146 -20.52 2.31 -4.79
N ARG A 147 -20.86 1.04 -4.70
CA ARG A 147 -21.95 0.48 -5.50
C ARG A 147 -23.18 0.23 -4.65
#